data_8683478e0a42b56936f660e3f9dae874
#
_entry.id   8683478e0a42b56936f660e3f9dae874
#
_cell.length_a   1.000
_cell.length_b   1.000
_cell.length_c   1.000
_cell.angle_alpha   90.00
_cell.angle_beta   90.00
_cell.angle_gamma   90.00
#
_symmetry.space_group_name_H-M   'P 1'
#
loop_
_entity.id
_entity.type
_entity.pdbx_description
1 polymer ?
#
loop_
_entity_poly.entity_id
_entity_poly.type
_entity_poly.pdbx_seq_one_letter_code
_entity_poly.pdbx_strand_id
1 'polypeptide(L)'
;MRSLHIDINALRLNLNEIRARAGSADIVADLSGDGQGIGLLRMARFLQEEGLCSFAVSEVQDAVTLRRSGFSEERILMLRSITDPLQLRELMDCGAIFTLGSYEAGIALNGLAGELHTVAEARVRIDSGLGQYGFLPAETDKILTLYRHMPGIAITGLYTQLSSTNILSDTQKQYDDFMAAVQALQAQGVNTGILQALDSAALFRGDFGEQSAVCVGSALIGRVPVKAGSGLTRVGLLEAPLEELNWLDKGARIGAGKGVTLKKPTRVAVLDVGWYNGIGTLRPSERVEPALVGKLKEGRARKNAFAPLFRVNGKKARVLGQIGMTSLVLDVTRCNANPGDAALLEVDPRYIRGIPVVLHE
;
A
#
# COMPACT_ATOMS: atom_id res chain seq x y z
N MET A 1 -21.27 -2.53 -17.02
CA MET A 1 -19.84 -2.11 -17.14
C MET A 1 -19.14 -2.61 -15.90
N ARG A 2 -17.90 -3.16 -16.01
CA ARG A 2 -17.10 -3.56 -14.85
C ARG A 2 -16.68 -2.34 -14.03
N SER A 3 -16.66 -2.46 -12.70
CA SER A 3 -16.33 -1.38 -11.77
C SER A 3 -15.70 -1.90 -10.49
N LEU A 4 -14.84 -1.08 -9.89
CA LEU A 4 -14.28 -1.30 -8.55
C LEU A 4 -15.00 -0.39 -7.56
N HIS A 5 -15.81 -0.99 -6.72
CA HIS A 5 -16.59 -0.30 -5.71
C HIS A 5 -15.79 -0.11 -4.43
N ILE A 6 -15.75 1.12 -3.93
CA ILE A 6 -15.10 1.53 -2.68
C ILE A 6 -16.14 2.15 -1.77
N ASP A 7 -16.33 1.57 -0.60
CA ASP A 7 -17.20 2.06 0.45
C ASP A 7 -16.47 3.14 1.27
N ILE A 8 -16.95 4.39 1.16
CA ILE A 8 -16.40 5.56 1.87
C ILE A 8 -16.61 5.41 3.39
N ASN A 9 -17.75 4.85 3.82
CA ASN A 9 -17.98 4.63 5.25
C ASN A 9 -17.00 3.62 5.84
N ALA A 10 -16.64 2.58 5.09
CA ALA A 10 -15.60 1.65 5.50
C ALA A 10 -14.22 2.33 5.59
N LEU A 11 -13.87 3.24 4.66
CA LEU A 11 -12.65 4.04 4.76
C LEU A 11 -12.66 4.92 6.02
N ARG A 12 -13.78 5.57 6.31
CA ARG A 12 -13.97 6.42 7.50
C ARG A 12 -13.85 5.62 8.80
N LEU A 13 -14.45 4.43 8.85
CA LEU A 13 -14.28 3.52 10.00
C LEU A 13 -12.82 3.11 10.19
N ASN A 14 -12.12 2.77 9.12
CA ASN A 14 -10.70 2.43 9.19
C ASN A 14 -9.86 3.62 9.69
N LEU A 15 -10.14 4.84 9.22
CA LEU A 15 -9.45 6.03 9.68
C LEU A 15 -9.68 6.29 11.17
N ASN A 16 -10.90 6.07 11.67
CA ASN A 16 -11.21 6.20 13.09
C ASN A 16 -10.46 5.17 13.95
N GLU A 17 -10.34 3.94 13.49
CA GLU A 17 -9.50 2.91 14.14
C GLU A 17 -8.01 3.28 14.14
N ILE A 18 -7.52 3.88 13.04
CA ILE A 18 -6.15 4.39 12.96
C ILE A 18 -5.94 5.53 13.97
N ARG A 19 -6.86 6.49 14.03
CA ARG A 19 -6.80 7.61 14.99
C ARG A 19 -6.80 7.14 16.44
N ALA A 20 -7.65 6.17 16.77
CA ALA A 20 -7.73 5.61 18.12
C ALA A 20 -6.40 4.96 18.56
N ARG A 21 -5.64 4.39 17.62
CA ARG A 21 -4.35 3.75 17.91
C ARG A 21 -3.17 4.70 17.82
N ALA A 22 -3.23 5.69 16.92
CA ALA A 22 -2.20 6.71 16.79
C ALA A 22 -2.16 7.65 18.01
N GLY A 23 -3.28 7.80 18.73
CA GLY A 23 -3.36 8.69 19.89
C GLY A 23 -3.10 10.13 19.50
N SER A 24 -2.05 10.73 20.07
CA SER A 24 -1.63 12.11 19.79
C SER A 24 -0.68 12.23 18.59
N ALA A 25 -0.26 11.11 17.99
CA ALA A 25 0.67 11.14 16.86
C ALA A 25 0.02 11.68 15.58
N ASP A 26 0.77 12.47 14.82
CA ASP A 26 0.37 12.89 13.49
C ASP A 26 0.21 11.68 12.57
N ILE A 27 -0.87 11.66 11.78
CA ILE A 27 -1.09 10.60 10.80
C ILE A 27 -0.62 11.09 9.44
N VAL A 28 0.44 10.47 8.93
CA VAL A 28 0.91 10.65 7.56
C VAL A 28 0.26 9.56 6.70
N ALA A 29 -0.60 9.95 5.77
CA ALA A 29 -1.27 8.99 4.89
C ALA A 29 -0.37 8.66 3.69
N ASP A 30 0.03 7.40 3.55
CA ASP A 30 0.80 6.91 2.42
C ASP A 30 -0.13 6.69 1.22
N LEU A 31 -0.01 7.56 0.22
CA LEU A 31 -0.77 7.55 -1.02
C LEU A 31 -0.07 6.79 -2.16
N SER A 32 1.03 6.10 -1.88
CA SER A 32 1.76 5.33 -2.88
C SER A 32 0.85 4.33 -3.60
N GLY A 33 1.19 4.03 -4.85
CA GLY A 33 0.42 3.09 -5.66
C GLY A 33 -0.96 3.63 -6.06
N ASP A 34 -0.99 4.89 -6.50
CA ASP A 34 -2.21 5.58 -6.94
C ASP A 34 -3.28 5.67 -5.84
N GLY A 35 -2.90 6.27 -4.69
CA GLY A 35 -3.81 6.40 -3.54
C GLY A 35 -4.27 5.05 -3.00
N GLN A 36 -3.36 4.11 -2.81
CA GLN A 36 -3.65 2.72 -2.42
C GLN A 36 -4.62 2.01 -3.41
N GLY A 37 -4.54 2.36 -4.70
CA GLY A 37 -5.35 1.77 -5.76
C GLY A 37 -6.77 2.34 -5.90
N ILE A 38 -7.09 3.42 -5.17
CA ILE A 38 -8.40 4.10 -5.23
C ILE A 38 -8.36 5.28 -6.22
N GLY A 39 -7.17 5.76 -6.52
CA GLY A 39 -6.89 6.97 -7.27
C GLY A 39 -6.31 8.04 -6.36
N LEU A 40 -5.12 8.56 -6.71
CA LEU A 40 -4.37 9.52 -5.92
C LEU A 40 -5.23 10.69 -5.41
N LEU A 41 -5.87 11.40 -6.34
CA LEU A 41 -6.65 12.59 -6.00
C LEU A 41 -7.93 12.28 -5.23
N ARG A 42 -8.58 11.13 -5.52
CA ARG A 42 -9.78 10.72 -4.80
C ARG A 42 -9.46 10.42 -3.34
N MET A 43 -8.40 9.63 -3.11
CA MET A 43 -7.98 9.29 -1.75
C MET A 43 -7.51 10.53 -0.99
N ALA A 44 -6.72 11.39 -1.63
CA ALA A 44 -6.24 12.63 -1.02
C ALA A 44 -7.41 13.57 -0.63
N ARG A 45 -8.42 13.74 -1.50
CA ARG A 45 -9.61 14.54 -1.19
C ARG A 45 -10.39 13.98 -0.02
N PHE A 46 -10.69 12.70 -0.03
CA PHE A 46 -11.34 12.03 1.10
C PHE A 46 -10.59 12.29 2.41
N LEU A 47 -9.27 12.10 2.43
CA LEU A 47 -8.47 12.30 3.63
C LEU A 47 -8.40 13.77 4.07
N GLN A 48 -8.34 14.71 3.12
CA GLN A 48 -8.39 16.15 3.38
C GLN A 48 -9.74 16.54 4.03
N GLU A 49 -10.85 16.05 3.48
CA GLU A 49 -12.22 16.26 4.03
C GLU A 49 -12.35 15.66 5.43
N GLU A 50 -11.68 14.56 5.71
CA GLU A 50 -11.57 13.98 7.05
C GLU A 50 -10.53 14.69 7.95
N GLY A 51 -9.92 15.78 7.50
CA GLY A 51 -9.01 16.62 8.30
C GLY A 51 -7.56 16.14 8.37
N LEU A 52 -7.11 15.25 7.49
CA LEU A 52 -5.70 14.90 7.37
C LEU A 52 -4.98 15.89 6.45
N CYS A 53 -3.84 16.40 6.90
CA CYS A 53 -3.03 17.37 6.17
C CYS A 53 -1.58 16.90 5.92
N SER A 54 -1.27 15.62 6.16
CA SER A 54 0.06 15.05 5.97
C SER A 54 -0.03 13.81 5.08
N PHE A 55 0.63 13.85 3.92
CA PHE A 55 0.66 12.79 2.93
C PHE A 55 2.09 12.32 2.68
N ALA A 56 2.23 11.07 2.28
CA ALA A 56 3.47 10.52 1.76
C ALA A 56 3.24 9.92 0.38
N VAL A 57 4.22 10.06 -0.51
CA VAL A 57 4.18 9.55 -1.88
C VAL A 57 5.50 8.88 -2.24
N SER A 58 5.46 7.93 -3.17
CA SER A 58 6.65 7.26 -3.70
C SER A 58 7.06 7.73 -5.11
N GLU A 59 6.20 8.46 -5.80
CA GLU A 59 6.48 8.98 -7.13
C GLU A 59 6.51 10.52 -7.12
N VAL A 60 7.50 11.10 -7.82
CA VAL A 60 7.66 12.56 -7.93
C VAL A 60 6.41 13.18 -8.57
N GLN A 61 5.88 12.53 -9.60
CA GLN A 61 4.69 13.00 -10.30
C GLN A 61 3.44 13.00 -9.42
N ASP A 62 3.37 12.16 -8.40
CA ASP A 62 2.27 12.18 -7.43
C ASP A 62 2.33 13.46 -6.58
N ALA A 63 3.53 13.86 -6.10
CA ALA A 63 3.71 15.12 -5.37
C ALA A 63 3.33 16.34 -6.23
N VAL A 64 3.83 16.39 -7.46
CA VAL A 64 3.51 17.46 -8.42
C VAL A 64 2.01 17.51 -8.72
N THR A 65 1.39 16.33 -8.91
CA THR A 65 -0.05 16.23 -9.20
C THR A 65 -0.90 16.73 -8.03
N LEU A 66 -0.56 16.37 -6.80
CA LEU A 66 -1.23 16.87 -5.61
C LEU A 66 -1.17 18.41 -5.55
N ARG A 67 0.02 19.01 -5.67
CA ARG A 67 0.17 20.48 -5.65
C ARG A 67 -0.64 21.17 -6.74
N ARG A 68 -0.56 20.69 -7.97
CA ARG A 68 -1.33 21.24 -9.11
C ARG A 68 -2.84 21.08 -8.95
N SER A 69 -3.28 20.11 -8.15
CA SER A 69 -4.71 19.84 -7.90
C SER A 69 -5.25 20.57 -6.67
N GLY A 70 -4.49 21.52 -6.10
CA GLY A 70 -4.94 22.42 -5.04
C GLY A 70 -4.68 21.94 -3.61
N PHE A 71 -3.83 20.92 -3.41
CA PHE A 71 -3.33 20.53 -2.09
C PHE A 71 -2.13 21.42 -1.72
N SER A 72 -2.37 22.72 -1.46
CA SER A 72 -1.32 23.72 -1.23
C SER A 72 -0.75 23.69 0.18
N GLU A 73 -1.57 23.39 1.18
CA GLU A 73 -1.23 23.48 2.60
C GLU A 73 -0.77 22.12 3.19
N GLU A 74 -1.04 21.03 2.49
CA GLU A 74 -0.72 19.70 2.96
C GLU A 74 0.80 19.44 2.91
N ARG A 75 1.30 18.77 3.92
CA ARG A 75 2.69 18.31 3.98
C ARG A 75 2.83 17.06 3.10
N ILE A 76 3.74 17.07 2.14
CA ILE A 76 3.95 15.95 1.21
C ILE A 76 5.37 15.42 1.43
N LEU A 77 5.50 14.23 2.01
CA LEU A 77 6.77 13.53 2.20
C LEU A 77 7.06 12.63 1.00
N MET A 78 8.20 12.84 0.34
CA MET A 78 8.72 11.92 -0.66
C MET A 78 9.42 10.75 0.02
N LEU A 79 8.90 9.53 -0.11
CA LEU A 79 9.44 8.34 0.58
C LEU A 79 10.75 7.80 0.00
N ARG A 80 11.05 8.13 -1.27
CA ARG A 80 12.30 7.72 -1.92
C ARG A 80 13.40 8.74 -1.65
N SER A 81 14.61 8.25 -1.44
CA SER A 81 15.83 9.06 -1.43
C SER A 81 16.26 9.28 -2.88
N ILE A 82 16.27 10.53 -3.33
CA ILE A 82 16.48 10.93 -4.73
C ILE A 82 17.78 11.72 -4.84
N THR A 83 18.53 11.44 -5.92
CA THR A 83 19.78 12.15 -6.27
C THR A 83 19.71 12.79 -7.66
N ASP A 84 18.71 12.45 -8.47
CA ASP A 84 18.51 12.99 -9.81
C ASP A 84 18.16 14.48 -9.74
N PRO A 85 18.94 15.38 -10.40
CA PRO A 85 18.75 16.82 -10.26
C PRO A 85 17.40 17.33 -10.79
N LEU A 86 16.84 16.71 -11.83
CA LEU A 86 15.56 17.11 -12.39
C LEU A 86 14.42 16.78 -11.43
N GLN A 87 14.43 15.58 -10.87
CA GLN A 87 13.44 15.16 -9.88
C GLN A 87 13.55 15.98 -8.59
N LEU A 88 14.77 16.28 -8.13
CA LEU A 88 14.98 17.16 -6.97
C LEU A 88 14.40 18.55 -7.22
N ARG A 89 14.59 19.12 -8.41
CA ARG A 89 14.03 20.43 -8.77
C ARG A 89 12.51 20.41 -8.79
N GLU A 90 11.88 19.41 -9.42
CA GLU A 90 10.41 19.25 -9.42
C GLU A 90 9.83 19.14 -7.99
N LEU A 91 10.49 18.41 -7.10
CA LEU A 91 10.09 18.30 -5.69
C LEU A 91 10.29 19.60 -4.92
N MET A 92 11.38 20.34 -5.21
CA MET A 92 11.64 21.66 -4.62
C MET A 92 10.55 22.65 -5.01
N ASP A 93 10.21 22.71 -6.31
CA ASP A 93 9.19 23.60 -6.86
C ASP A 93 7.80 23.35 -6.28
N CYS A 94 7.50 22.09 -5.92
CA CYS A 94 6.23 21.75 -5.27
C CYS A 94 6.28 21.76 -3.73
N GLY A 95 7.39 22.19 -3.11
CA GLY A 95 7.52 22.29 -1.67
C GLY A 95 7.34 20.96 -0.95
N ALA A 96 7.88 19.87 -1.51
CA ALA A 96 7.84 18.55 -0.88
C ALA A 96 8.90 18.45 0.23
N ILE A 97 8.64 17.59 1.21
CA ILE A 97 9.60 17.18 2.23
C ILE A 97 10.44 16.04 1.65
N PHE A 98 11.75 16.22 1.62
CA PHE A 98 12.67 15.25 1.05
C PHE A 98 13.01 14.11 2.01
N THR A 99 13.38 12.96 1.46
CA THR A 99 14.01 11.88 2.22
C THR A 99 15.51 11.85 1.98
N LEU A 100 16.28 11.92 3.05
CA LEU A 100 17.72 11.71 3.05
C LEU A 100 18.00 10.27 3.49
N GLY A 101 18.27 9.42 2.52
CA GLY A 101 18.60 8.00 2.75
C GLY A 101 20.07 7.67 2.49
N SER A 102 20.87 8.65 2.04
CA SER A 102 22.30 8.52 1.84
C SER A 102 23.00 9.87 1.93
N TYR A 103 24.31 9.85 2.06
CA TYR A 103 25.13 11.05 2.07
C TYR A 103 25.11 11.77 0.70
N GLU A 104 25.09 11.00 -0.39
CA GLU A 104 25.01 11.51 -1.75
C GLU A 104 23.69 12.26 -2.00
N ALA A 105 22.58 11.77 -1.47
CA ALA A 105 21.30 12.48 -1.53
C ALA A 105 21.35 13.81 -0.78
N GLY A 106 22.04 13.85 0.37
CA GLY A 106 22.29 15.08 1.10
C GLY A 106 23.13 16.08 0.29
N ILE A 107 24.23 15.64 -0.33
CA ILE A 107 25.06 16.50 -1.19
C ILE A 107 24.25 17.07 -2.34
N ALA A 108 23.51 16.23 -3.05
CA ALA A 108 22.72 16.66 -4.21
C ALA A 108 21.65 17.69 -3.81
N LEU A 109 20.91 17.43 -2.74
CA LEU A 109 19.88 18.34 -2.25
C LEU A 109 20.47 19.67 -1.74
N ASN A 110 21.55 19.61 -0.95
CA ASN A 110 22.22 20.81 -0.44
C ASN A 110 22.79 21.67 -1.57
N GLY A 111 23.37 21.05 -2.59
CA GLY A 111 23.85 21.76 -3.79
C GLY A 111 22.73 22.48 -4.50
N LEU A 112 21.61 21.81 -4.77
CA LEU A 112 20.45 22.43 -5.41
C LEU A 112 19.84 23.56 -4.55
N ALA A 113 19.73 23.36 -3.24
CA ALA A 113 19.23 24.37 -2.33
C ALA A 113 20.12 25.63 -2.35
N GLY A 114 21.46 25.46 -2.42
CA GLY A 114 22.42 26.54 -2.59
C GLY A 114 22.27 27.27 -3.91
N GLU A 115 22.10 26.56 -5.02
CA GLU A 115 21.85 27.18 -6.34
C GLU A 115 20.57 28.01 -6.38
N LEU A 116 19.52 27.54 -5.69
CA LEU A 116 18.22 28.20 -5.64
C LEU A 116 18.11 29.25 -4.51
N HIS A 117 19.16 29.42 -3.72
CA HIS A 117 19.19 30.33 -2.55
C HIS A 117 18.01 30.07 -1.59
N THR A 118 17.71 28.81 -1.34
CA THR A 118 16.60 28.37 -0.47
C THR A 118 17.07 27.31 0.52
N VAL A 119 16.17 26.91 1.41
CA VAL A 119 16.40 25.80 2.35
C VAL A 119 15.35 24.71 2.09
N ALA A 120 15.81 23.48 1.86
CA ALA A 120 14.96 22.35 1.63
C ALA A 120 14.57 21.67 2.95
N GLU A 121 13.29 21.41 3.19
CA GLU A 121 12.86 20.57 4.31
C GLU A 121 13.12 19.09 4.01
N ALA A 122 13.74 18.37 4.94
CA ALA A 122 14.01 16.95 4.77
C ALA A 122 13.83 16.15 6.06
N ARG A 123 13.57 14.86 5.91
CA ARG A 123 13.65 13.86 6.99
C ARG A 123 14.72 12.83 6.66
N VAL A 124 15.50 12.44 7.67
CA VAL A 124 16.49 11.38 7.50
C VAL A 124 15.80 10.02 7.67
N ARG A 125 16.03 9.13 6.71
CA ARG A 125 15.57 7.75 6.79
C ARG A 125 16.67 6.85 7.32
N ILE A 126 16.34 6.04 8.32
CA ILE A 126 17.20 4.99 8.87
C ILE A 126 16.63 3.64 8.44
N ASP A 127 17.44 2.80 7.78
CA ASP A 127 17.06 1.44 7.41
C ASP A 127 17.35 0.48 8.56
N SER A 128 16.35 0.21 9.36
CA SER A 128 16.46 -0.72 10.49
C SER A 128 16.18 -2.19 10.10
N GLY A 129 16.08 -2.51 8.80
CA GLY A 129 15.98 -3.89 8.35
C GLY A 129 15.05 -4.15 7.17
N LEU A 130 14.55 -3.12 6.48
CA LEU A 130 13.79 -3.28 5.23
C LEU A 130 14.71 -3.55 4.02
N GLY A 131 15.98 -3.08 4.07
CA GLY A 131 16.95 -3.23 3.00
C GLY A 131 16.70 -2.29 1.81
N GLN A 132 16.02 -1.17 2.04
CA GLN A 132 15.66 -0.20 1.01
C GLN A 132 15.83 1.21 1.53
N TYR A 133 16.58 2.05 0.85
CA TYR A 133 16.82 3.44 1.22
C TYR A 133 17.06 3.65 2.72
N GLY A 134 17.98 4.47 3.09
CA GLY A 134 18.22 4.84 4.47
C GLY A 134 19.65 4.55 4.90
N PHE A 135 20.10 5.30 5.89
CA PHE A 135 21.34 5.03 6.60
C PHE A 135 21.18 3.81 7.48
N LEU A 136 22.20 2.99 7.60
CA LEU A 136 22.19 1.92 8.61
C LEU A 136 22.19 2.54 10.03
N PRO A 137 21.59 1.88 11.03
CA PRO A 137 21.57 2.39 12.41
C PRO A 137 22.96 2.73 12.98
N ALA A 138 24.00 2.04 12.53
CA ALA A 138 25.39 2.29 12.94
C ALA A 138 26.04 3.50 12.24
N GLU A 139 25.41 4.08 11.19
CA GLU A 139 26.01 5.16 10.40
C GLU A 139 25.69 6.57 10.96
N THR A 140 25.57 6.69 12.27
CA THR A 140 25.24 7.96 12.94
C THR A 140 26.21 9.08 12.63
N ASP A 141 27.51 8.79 12.42
CA ASP A 141 28.51 9.79 12.04
C ASP A 141 28.23 10.41 10.67
N LYS A 142 27.75 9.62 9.71
CA LYS A 142 27.33 10.15 8.40
C LYS A 142 26.10 11.05 8.54
N ILE A 143 25.13 10.65 9.38
CA ILE A 143 23.96 11.47 9.67
C ILE A 143 24.38 12.78 10.35
N LEU A 144 25.29 12.74 11.32
CA LEU A 144 25.83 13.94 11.98
C LEU A 144 26.46 14.91 10.97
N THR A 145 27.11 14.38 9.93
CA THR A 145 27.69 15.20 8.85
C THR A 145 26.62 15.98 8.08
N LEU A 146 25.42 15.41 7.86
CA LEU A 146 24.29 16.13 7.25
C LEU A 146 23.90 17.35 8.10
N TYR A 147 23.72 17.14 9.41
CA TYR A 147 23.33 18.21 10.33
C TYR A 147 24.37 19.34 10.44
N ARG A 148 25.65 18.98 10.37
CA ARG A 148 26.76 19.94 10.63
C ARG A 148 27.23 20.69 9.40
N HIS A 149 27.11 20.08 8.21
CA HIS A 149 27.78 20.56 7.01
C HIS A 149 26.87 20.79 5.81
N MET A 150 25.55 20.68 5.98
CA MET A 150 24.59 20.92 4.88
C MET A 150 23.58 22.02 5.24
N PRO A 151 24.02 23.28 5.26
CA PRO A 151 23.18 24.41 5.72
C PRO A 151 21.96 24.69 4.82
N GLY A 152 21.95 24.21 3.58
CA GLY A 152 20.80 24.30 2.66
C GLY A 152 19.68 23.31 2.98
N ILE A 153 19.80 22.50 4.06
CA ILE A 153 18.82 21.49 4.42
C ILE A 153 18.34 21.70 5.86
N ALA A 154 17.03 21.86 6.04
CA ALA A 154 16.38 21.83 7.35
C ALA A 154 15.91 20.38 7.62
N ILE A 155 16.65 19.65 8.47
CA ILE A 155 16.27 18.31 8.87
C ILE A 155 15.24 18.42 9.99
N THR A 156 13.97 18.06 9.70
CA THR A 156 12.83 18.22 10.61
C THR A 156 12.41 16.92 11.29
N GLY A 157 13.06 15.80 10.99
CA GLY A 157 12.73 14.53 11.61
C GLY A 157 13.57 13.35 11.16
N LEU A 158 13.40 12.27 11.87
CA LEU A 158 13.97 10.96 11.57
C LEU A 158 12.84 9.95 11.41
N TYR A 159 12.97 9.04 10.46
CA TYR A 159 11.99 7.98 10.31
C TYR A 159 12.60 6.66 9.85
N THR A 160 11.89 5.58 10.10
CA THR A 160 12.15 4.27 9.53
C THR A 160 10.88 3.69 8.93
N GLN A 161 11.02 2.63 8.16
CA GLN A 161 9.92 1.79 7.70
C GLN A 161 10.23 0.35 8.11
N LEU A 162 9.43 -0.16 9.03
CA LEU A 162 9.59 -1.51 9.55
C LEU A 162 9.20 -2.53 8.47
N SER A 163 9.91 -3.64 8.40
CA SER A 163 9.68 -4.65 7.36
C SER A 163 8.43 -5.50 7.59
N SER A 164 7.58 -5.13 8.54
CA SER A 164 6.29 -5.77 8.85
C SER A 164 6.35 -7.30 8.81
N THR A 165 7.38 -7.87 9.40
CA THR A 165 7.55 -9.31 9.43
C THR A 165 6.40 -9.97 10.20
N ASN A 166 6.09 -11.23 9.89
CA ASN A 166 5.11 -12.00 10.65
C ASN A 166 5.58 -12.33 12.07
N ILE A 167 6.78 -11.93 12.44
CA ILE A 167 7.43 -12.18 13.73
C ILE A 167 7.54 -10.85 14.49
N LEU A 168 6.79 -10.71 15.57
CA LEU A 168 6.76 -9.46 16.35
C LEU A 168 8.13 -9.12 16.95
N SER A 169 8.92 -10.11 17.35
CA SER A 169 10.28 -9.92 17.88
C SER A 169 11.21 -9.24 16.87
N ASP A 170 11.08 -9.57 15.57
CA ASP A 170 11.90 -8.96 14.53
C ASP A 170 11.49 -7.50 14.30
N THR A 171 10.19 -7.23 14.34
CA THR A 171 9.66 -5.86 14.27
C THR A 171 10.14 -5.02 15.47
N GLN A 172 10.10 -5.61 16.68
CA GLN A 172 10.60 -4.95 17.89
C GLN A 172 12.09 -4.64 17.79
N LYS A 173 12.90 -5.62 17.35
CA LYS A 173 14.32 -5.39 17.15
C LYS A 173 14.61 -4.25 16.17
N GLN A 174 13.89 -4.16 15.06
CA GLN A 174 14.04 -3.08 14.09
C GLN A 174 13.68 -1.72 14.70
N TYR A 175 12.64 -1.69 15.52
CA TYR A 175 12.26 -0.48 16.25
C TYR A 175 13.36 -0.08 17.25
N ASP A 176 13.89 -1.03 18.01
CA ASP A 176 14.95 -0.80 19.01
C ASP A 176 16.24 -0.30 18.33
N ASP A 177 16.62 -0.88 17.18
CA ASP A 177 17.77 -0.45 16.37
C ASP A 177 17.60 1.00 15.86
N PHE A 178 16.38 1.37 15.43
CA PHE A 178 16.04 2.76 15.08
C PHE A 178 16.17 3.70 16.29
N MET A 179 15.59 3.35 17.42
CA MET A 179 15.62 4.17 18.62
C MET A 179 17.04 4.31 19.20
N ALA A 180 17.88 3.28 19.08
CA ALA A 180 19.29 3.36 19.47
C ALA A 180 20.04 4.41 18.62
N ALA A 181 19.81 4.45 17.30
CA ALA A 181 20.40 5.48 16.45
C ALA A 181 19.88 6.89 16.79
N VAL A 182 18.59 7.04 17.08
CA VAL A 182 18.00 8.31 17.56
C VAL A 182 18.70 8.78 18.83
N GLN A 183 18.82 7.91 19.83
CA GLN A 183 19.47 8.23 21.12
C GLN A 183 20.95 8.61 20.93
N ALA A 184 21.67 7.89 20.06
CA ALA A 184 23.07 8.21 19.74
C ALA A 184 23.23 9.60 19.13
N LEU A 185 22.30 10.02 18.24
CA LEU A 185 22.29 11.36 17.65
C LEU A 185 21.95 12.43 18.71
N GLN A 186 20.95 12.18 19.55
CA GLN A 186 20.57 13.09 20.65
C GLN A 186 21.72 13.29 21.64
N ALA A 187 22.47 12.23 21.97
CA ALA A 187 23.64 12.32 22.83
C ALA A 187 24.76 13.20 22.22
N GLN A 188 24.76 13.42 20.90
CA GLN A 188 25.67 14.34 20.21
C GLN A 188 25.08 15.76 20.07
N GLY A 189 23.97 16.07 20.76
CA GLY A 189 23.32 17.38 20.76
C GLY A 189 22.44 17.66 19.53
N VAL A 190 22.07 16.63 18.75
CA VAL A 190 21.21 16.79 17.59
C VAL A 190 19.75 16.88 18.04
N ASN A 191 19.04 17.89 17.54
CA ASN A 191 17.58 17.90 17.60
C ASN A 191 17.02 16.97 16.53
N THR A 192 16.50 15.82 16.93
CA THR A 192 16.00 14.79 16.04
C THR A 192 14.60 15.07 15.47
N GLY A 193 13.90 16.08 16.00
CA GLY A 193 12.59 16.51 15.48
C GLY A 193 11.52 15.44 15.56
N ILE A 194 10.74 15.30 14.49
CA ILE A 194 9.64 14.33 14.38
C ILE A 194 10.20 12.91 14.27
N LEU A 195 9.78 12.03 15.17
CA LEU A 195 10.10 10.59 15.10
C LEU A 195 8.92 9.81 14.55
N GLN A 196 9.17 9.07 13.47
CA GLN A 196 8.15 8.27 12.77
C GLN A 196 8.69 6.87 12.49
N ALA A 197 8.28 5.88 13.28
CA ALA A 197 8.73 4.51 13.12
C ALA A 197 7.61 3.56 12.69
N LEU A 198 6.34 3.84 13.03
CA LEU A 198 5.25 2.90 12.85
C LEU A 198 4.61 3.05 11.48
N ASP A 199 4.52 1.91 10.79
CA ASP A 199 3.68 1.70 9.62
C ASP A 199 2.32 1.12 10.00
N SER A 200 1.47 0.86 8.99
CA SER A 200 0.16 0.26 9.19
C SER A 200 0.19 -1.04 10.00
N ALA A 201 1.19 -1.89 9.77
CA ALA A 201 1.23 -3.19 10.42
C ALA A 201 1.72 -3.07 11.86
N ALA A 202 2.76 -2.29 12.11
CA ALA A 202 3.29 -2.06 13.44
C ALA A 202 2.25 -1.39 14.35
N LEU A 203 1.54 -0.38 13.85
CA LEU A 203 0.48 0.33 14.59
C LEU A 203 -0.63 -0.62 15.11
N PHE A 204 -0.91 -1.70 14.38
CA PHE A 204 -1.97 -2.65 14.74
C PHE A 204 -1.48 -3.94 15.42
N ARG A 205 -0.17 -4.12 15.59
CA ARG A 205 0.40 -5.39 16.08
C ARG A 205 1.10 -5.31 17.42
N GLY A 206 1.62 -4.17 17.80
CA GLY A 206 2.40 -4.02 19.03
C GLY A 206 2.17 -2.69 19.70
N ASP A 207 2.69 -2.59 20.92
CA ASP A 207 2.84 -1.34 21.63
C ASP A 207 4.32 -0.94 21.55
N PHE A 208 4.59 0.12 20.80
CA PHE A 208 5.93 0.66 20.57
C PHE A 208 6.14 2.03 21.26
N GLY A 209 5.26 2.36 22.21
CA GLY A 209 5.31 3.65 22.88
C GLY A 209 4.82 4.82 22.02
N GLU A 210 4.91 6.01 22.58
CA GLU A 210 4.47 7.23 21.91
C GLU A 210 5.36 7.57 20.71
N GLN A 211 4.72 7.96 19.62
CA GLN A 211 5.35 8.42 18.40
C GLN A 211 4.97 9.88 18.13
N SER A 212 5.84 10.63 17.44
CA SER A 212 5.46 11.95 16.94
C SER A 212 4.56 11.86 15.72
N ALA A 213 4.80 10.85 14.88
CA ALA A 213 4.01 10.58 13.68
C ALA A 213 3.98 9.08 13.37
N VAL A 214 2.94 8.65 12.63
CA VAL A 214 2.78 7.29 12.08
C VAL A 214 2.50 7.39 10.59
N CYS A 215 3.06 6.48 9.77
CA CYS A 215 2.85 6.48 8.33
C CYS A 215 1.99 5.28 7.92
N VAL A 216 0.77 5.52 7.49
CA VAL A 216 -0.22 4.47 7.23
C VAL A 216 -0.74 4.52 5.80
N GLY A 217 -0.75 3.37 5.13
CA GLY A 217 -1.33 3.19 3.81
C GLY A 217 -2.32 2.04 3.80
N SER A 218 -1.83 0.81 3.95
CA SER A 218 -2.66 -0.39 3.87
C SER A 218 -3.75 -0.49 4.95
N ALA A 219 -3.58 0.15 6.11
CA ALA A 219 -4.61 0.23 7.14
C ALA A 219 -5.82 1.06 6.70
N LEU A 220 -5.62 2.11 5.90
CA LEU A 220 -6.71 2.94 5.35
C LEU A 220 -7.71 2.09 4.56
N ILE A 221 -7.23 1.10 3.84
CA ILE A 221 -8.06 0.18 3.04
C ILE A 221 -8.36 -1.15 3.75
N GLY A 222 -8.07 -1.24 5.06
CA GLY A 222 -8.34 -2.43 5.87
C GLY A 222 -7.50 -3.65 5.54
N ARG A 223 -6.28 -3.46 4.97
CA ARG A 223 -5.41 -4.53 4.46
C ARG A 223 -4.11 -4.66 5.25
N VAL A 224 -4.22 -5.03 6.51
CA VAL A 224 -3.06 -5.25 7.40
C VAL A 224 -2.98 -6.72 7.81
N PRO A 225 -1.77 -7.30 7.91
CA PRO A 225 -1.59 -8.68 8.38
C PRO A 225 -1.73 -8.73 9.90
N VAL A 226 -2.96 -8.68 10.40
CA VAL A 226 -3.30 -8.72 11.83
C VAL A 226 -4.26 -9.86 12.14
N LYS A 227 -4.33 -10.25 13.41
CA LYS A 227 -5.35 -11.20 13.88
C LYS A 227 -6.76 -10.60 13.76
N ALA A 228 -7.76 -11.42 13.70
CA ALA A 228 -9.16 -10.99 13.73
C ALA A 228 -9.41 -10.07 14.94
N GLY A 229 -10.26 -9.04 14.76
CA GLY A 229 -10.58 -8.07 15.83
C GLY A 229 -9.80 -6.77 15.78
N SER A 230 -9.12 -6.47 14.66
CA SER A 230 -8.45 -5.17 14.48
C SER A 230 -9.39 -3.96 14.38
N GLY A 231 -10.70 -4.17 14.19
CA GLY A 231 -11.67 -3.12 13.89
C GLY A 231 -11.65 -2.66 12.42
N LEU A 232 -10.66 -3.07 11.65
CA LEU A 232 -10.52 -2.66 10.26
C LEU A 232 -11.47 -3.41 9.32
N THR A 233 -12.08 -2.68 8.40
CA THR A 233 -12.92 -3.19 7.33
C THR A 233 -12.20 -3.17 6.00
N ARG A 234 -12.15 -4.31 5.30
CA ARG A 234 -11.54 -4.38 3.97
C ARG A 234 -12.41 -3.67 2.95
N VAL A 235 -11.80 -2.78 2.18
CA VAL A 235 -12.44 -2.12 1.05
C VAL A 235 -11.99 -2.74 -0.26
N GLY A 236 -12.82 -2.60 -1.29
CA GLY A 236 -12.56 -3.08 -2.65
C GLY A 236 -13.46 -4.27 -3.01
N LEU A 237 -14.54 -3.97 -3.73
CA LEU A 237 -15.43 -4.96 -4.32
C LEU A 237 -15.43 -4.78 -5.84
N LEU A 238 -14.88 -5.75 -6.55
CA LEU A 238 -14.98 -5.80 -8.00
C LEU A 238 -16.36 -6.31 -8.38
N GLU A 239 -17.03 -5.57 -9.25
CA GLU A 239 -18.23 -5.99 -9.96
C GLU A 239 -17.93 -6.14 -11.43
N ALA A 240 -18.31 -7.27 -12.02
CA ALA A 240 -18.21 -7.51 -13.46
C ALA A 240 -19.48 -8.21 -13.97
N PRO A 241 -20.09 -7.74 -15.07
CA PRO A 241 -21.26 -8.37 -15.63
C PRO A 241 -20.91 -9.71 -16.27
N LEU A 242 -21.83 -10.65 -16.20
CA LEU A 242 -21.76 -11.89 -17.00
C LEU A 242 -22.10 -11.54 -18.46
N GLU A 243 -21.12 -11.68 -19.36
CA GLU A 243 -21.30 -11.29 -20.77
C GLU A 243 -22.03 -12.37 -21.55
N GLU A 244 -21.57 -13.61 -21.47
CA GLU A 244 -22.09 -14.74 -22.21
C GLU A 244 -22.27 -15.95 -21.30
N LEU A 245 -23.42 -16.65 -21.47
CA LEU A 245 -23.73 -17.86 -20.73
C LEU A 245 -24.03 -19.01 -21.69
N ASN A 246 -23.33 -20.14 -21.49
CA ASN A 246 -23.52 -21.34 -22.29
C ASN A 246 -23.59 -22.59 -21.43
N TRP A 247 -24.35 -23.59 -21.86
CA TRP A 247 -24.26 -24.95 -21.37
C TRP A 247 -23.21 -25.73 -22.17
N LEU A 248 -22.24 -26.27 -21.44
CA LEU A 248 -21.20 -27.12 -22.03
C LEU A 248 -21.37 -28.56 -21.52
N ASP A 249 -21.24 -29.53 -22.42
CA ASP A 249 -21.39 -30.95 -22.11
C ASP A 249 -20.22 -31.52 -21.31
N LYS A 250 -20.46 -32.69 -20.70
CA LYS A 250 -19.39 -33.52 -20.15
C LYS A 250 -18.35 -33.82 -21.22
N GLY A 251 -17.08 -33.63 -20.90
CA GLY A 251 -15.96 -33.82 -21.82
C GLY A 251 -15.52 -32.52 -22.51
N ALA A 252 -16.32 -31.45 -22.50
CA ALA A 252 -15.89 -30.14 -23.01
C ALA A 252 -14.67 -29.63 -22.26
N ARG A 253 -13.76 -28.97 -22.97
CA ARG A 253 -12.52 -28.41 -22.42
C ARG A 253 -12.60 -26.90 -22.35
N ILE A 254 -12.21 -26.35 -21.21
CA ILE A 254 -12.17 -24.91 -20.95
C ILE A 254 -10.73 -24.46 -20.74
N GLY A 255 -10.34 -23.35 -21.39
CA GLY A 255 -9.05 -22.71 -21.29
C GLY A 255 -7.97 -23.32 -22.21
N ALA A 256 -6.94 -22.53 -22.49
CA ALA A 256 -5.77 -22.93 -23.27
C ALA A 256 -4.78 -23.77 -22.46
N GLY A 257 -3.84 -24.42 -23.10
CA GLY A 257 -2.77 -25.17 -22.44
C GLY A 257 -3.29 -26.28 -21.53
N LYS A 258 -3.05 -26.17 -20.22
CA LYS A 258 -3.54 -27.11 -19.19
C LYS A 258 -5.00 -26.83 -18.78
N GLY A 259 -5.89 -26.62 -19.75
CA GLY A 259 -7.31 -26.39 -19.51
C GLY A 259 -7.98 -27.48 -18.66
N VAL A 260 -9.18 -27.18 -18.19
CA VAL A 260 -10.01 -28.12 -17.39
C VAL A 260 -10.99 -28.83 -18.28
N THR A 261 -11.07 -30.18 -18.19
CA THR A 261 -12.11 -30.99 -18.87
C THR A 261 -13.29 -31.15 -17.91
N LEU A 262 -14.48 -30.81 -18.36
CA LEU A 262 -15.71 -30.90 -17.60
C LEU A 262 -16.10 -32.36 -17.32
N LYS A 263 -16.38 -32.67 -16.05
CA LYS A 263 -16.78 -34.03 -15.60
C LYS A 263 -18.30 -34.27 -15.71
N LYS A 264 -19.08 -33.22 -15.93
CA LYS A 264 -20.55 -33.22 -16.02
C LYS A 264 -20.97 -32.01 -16.86
N PRO A 265 -22.22 -31.99 -17.36
CA PRO A 265 -22.76 -30.79 -17.98
C PRO A 265 -22.67 -29.61 -17.01
N THR A 266 -22.18 -28.48 -17.49
CA THR A 266 -21.87 -27.31 -16.65
C THR A 266 -22.33 -26.05 -17.37
N ARG A 267 -23.06 -25.19 -16.66
CA ARG A 267 -23.38 -23.87 -17.15
C ARG A 267 -22.22 -22.93 -16.85
N VAL A 268 -21.67 -22.33 -17.87
CA VAL A 268 -20.53 -21.43 -17.78
C VAL A 268 -20.92 -20.00 -18.10
N ALA A 269 -20.22 -19.04 -17.53
CA ALA A 269 -20.35 -17.62 -17.85
C ALA A 269 -18.96 -17.04 -18.14
N VAL A 270 -18.86 -16.15 -19.13
CA VAL A 270 -17.67 -15.40 -19.48
C VAL A 270 -17.73 -14.03 -18.80
N LEU A 271 -16.59 -13.61 -18.23
CA LEU A 271 -16.39 -12.27 -17.68
C LEU A 271 -15.24 -11.58 -18.41
N ASP A 272 -15.40 -10.28 -18.66
CA ASP A 272 -14.37 -9.39 -19.23
C ASP A 272 -13.44 -8.86 -18.13
N VAL A 273 -12.82 -9.76 -17.36
CA VAL A 273 -11.74 -9.45 -16.39
C VAL A 273 -10.72 -10.57 -16.36
N GLY A 274 -9.44 -10.22 -16.28
CA GLY A 274 -8.36 -11.20 -16.32
C GLY A 274 -7.15 -10.80 -15.49
N TRP A 275 -6.01 -11.46 -15.73
CA TRP A 275 -4.78 -11.16 -14.98
C TRP A 275 -4.23 -9.75 -15.29
N TYR A 276 -4.52 -9.17 -16.47
CA TYR A 276 -4.21 -7.77 -16.77
C TYR A 276 -4.89 -6.82 -15.78
N ASN A 277 -6.09 -7.16 -15.33
CA ASN A 277 -6.83 -6.38 -14.32
C ASN A 277 -6.44 -6.74 -12.88
N GLY A 278 -5.43 -7.58 -12.67
CA GLY A 278 -4.97 -8.00 -11.35
C GLY A 278 -5.71 -9.22 -10.78
N ILE A 279 -6.54 -9.90 -11.58
CA ILE A 279 -7.29 -11.06 -11.09
C ILE A 279 -6.42 -12.31 -11.12
N GLY A 280 -6.32 -13.01 -9.97
CA GLY A 280 -5.52 -14.23 -9.85
C GLY A 280 -4.02 -13.99 -9.78
N THR A 281 -3.55 -12.76 -9.58
CA THR A 281 -2.15 -12.44 -9.33
C THR A 281 -1.73 -12.91 -7.94
N LEU A 282 -0.47 -13.33 -7.79
CA LEU A 282 0.12 -13.65 -6.49
C LEU A 282 0.18 -12.39 -5.62
N ARG A 283 -0.28 -12.50 -4.38
CA ARG A 283 -0.28 -11.42 -3.39
C ARG A 283 0.48 -11.84 -2.15
N PRO A 284 1.15 -10.92 -1.45
CA PRO A 284 1.66 -11.20 -0.13
C PRO A 284 0.55 -11.69 0.79
N SER A 285 0.87 -12.60 1.71
CA SER A 285 -0.11 -13.09 2.68
C SER A 285 -0.54 -11.96 3.61
N GLU A 286 -1.81 -11.66 3.65
CA GLU A 286 -2.42 -10.76 4.63
C GLU A 286 -2.75 -11.49 5.96
N ARG A 287 -2.39 -12.77 6.07
CA ARG A 287 -2.64 -13.57 7.27
C ARG A 287 -1.34 -13.81 8.01
N VAL A 288 -1.37 -13.55 9.31
CA VAL A 288 -0.33 -14.00 10.23
C VAL A 288 -0.48 -15.53 10.37
N GLU A 289 0.32 -16.29 9.63
CA GLU A 289 0.36 -17.75 9.76
C GLU A 289 1.58 -18.17 10.62
N PRO A 290 1.45 -19.17 11.51
CA PRO A 290 2.61 -19.75 12.19
C PRO A 290 3.58 -20.33 11.16
N ALA A 291 4.87 -20.06 11.31
CA ALA A 291 5.93 -20.41 10.35
C ALA A 291 5.96 -21.91 9.95
N LEU A 292 5.55 -22.80 10.86
CA LEU A 292 5.49 -24.25 10.61
C LEU A 292 4.33 -24.64 9.68
N VAL A 293 3.22 -23.92 9.72
CA VAL A 293 2.02 -24.20 8.90
C VAL A 293 2.19 -23.65 7.48
N GLY A 294 2.96 -22.56 7.33
CA GLY A 294 3.27 -21.95 6.03
C GLY A 294 3.99 -22.92 5.10
N LYS A 295 5.06 -23.58 5.58
CA LYS A 295 5.86 -24.53 4.77
C LYS A 295 5.11 -25.77 4.30
N LEU A 296 4.19 -26.30 5.11
CA LEU A 296 3.39 -27.48 4.75
C LEU A 296 2.23 -27.15 3.79
N LYS A 297 1.70 -25.93 3.85
CA LYS A 297 0.63 -25.46 2.96
C LYS A 297 1.13 -24.95 1.62
N GLU A 298 2.38 -24.50 1.51
CA GLU A 298 2.94 -23.98 0.26
C GLU A 298 2.87 -24.98 -0.91
N GLY A 299 3.05 -26.27 -0.66
CA GLY A 299 2.96 -27.30 -1.69
C GLY A 299 1.53 -27.62 -2.17
N ARG A 300 0.55 -27.60 -1.28
CA ARG A 300 -0.87 -27.87 -1.59
C ARG A 300 -1.68 -26.61 -1.87
N ALA A 301 -1.37 -25.51 -1.20
CA ALA A 301 -2.02 -24.22 -1.36
C ALA A 301 -1.72 -23.56 -2.69
N ARG A 302 -0.51 -23.74 -3.28
CA ARG A 302 -0.16 -23.23 -4.62
C ARG A 302 -1.11 -23.70 -5.74
N LYS A 303 -1.80 -24.83 -5.61
CA LYS A 303 -2.72 -25.31 -6.66
C LYS A 303 -4.17 -24.80 -6.52
N ASN A 304 -4.64 -24.46 -5.34
CA ASN A 304 -6.05 -24.12 -5.07
C ASN A 304 -6.27 -22.77 -4.36
N ALA A 305 -5.25 -22.16 -3.79
CA ALA A 305 -5.40 -20.97 -2.95
C ALA A 305 -5.52 -19.65 -3.73
N PHE A 306 -5.23 -19.66 -5.01
CA PHE A 306 -5.19 -18.46 -5.85
C PHE A 306 -6.34 -18.33 -6.85
N ALA A 307 -7.26 -19.30 -6.91
CA ALA A 307 -8.43 -19.14 -7.74
C ALA A 307 -9.41 -18.19 -7.02
N PRO A 308 -9.68 -17.00 -7.56
CA PRO A 308 -10.64 -16.07 -6.98
C PRO A 308 -12.01 -16.72 -6.92
N LEU A 309 -12.75 -16.46 -5.83
CA LEU A 309 -14.07 -17.01 -5.62
C LEU A 309 -15.11 -15.91 -5.78
N PHE A 310 -15.71 -15.86 -6.95
CA PHE A 310 -16.78 -14.91 -7.23
C PHE A 310 -18.10 -15.29 -6.54
N ARG A 311 -18.97 -14.31 -6.39
CA ARG A 311 -20.37 -14.49 -6.02
C ARG A 311 -21.26 -13.99 -7.14
N VAL A 312 -22.23 -14.81 -7.54
CA VAL A 312 -23.26 -14.48 -8.52
C VAL A 312 -24.60 -14.81 -7.89
N ASN A 313 -25.51 -13.84 -7.80
CA ASN A 313 -26.79 -13.97 -7.13
C ASN A 313 -26.67 -14.61 -5.71
N GLY A 314 -25.67 -14.12 -4.93
CA GLY A 314 -25.38 -14.59 -3.57
C GLY A 314 -24.68 -15.95 -3.48
N LYS A 315 -24.57 -16.71 -4.58
CA LYS A 315 -23.95 -18.04 -4.62
C LYS A 315 -22.50 -17.99 -5.11
N LYS A 316 -21.68 -18.93 -4.61
CA LYS A 316 -20.28 -19.04 -4.99
C LYS A 316 -20.14 -19.57 -6.42
N ALA A 317 -19.43 -18.84 -7.26
CA ALA A 317 -19.06 -19.20 -8.62
C ALA A 317 -17.53 -19.38 -8.73
N ARG A 318 -17.06 -20.54 -9.18
CA ARG A 318 -15.64 -20.86 -9.27
C ARG A 318 -15.11 -20.54 -10.67
N VAL A 319 -13.90 -20.07 -10.74
CA VAL A 319 -13.17 -19.95 -12.01
C VAL A 319 -12.87 -21.35 -12.55
N LEU A 320 -13.15 -21.56 -13.84
CA LEU A 320 -12.84 -22.75 -14.58
C LEU A 320 -11.65 -22.51 -15.52
N GLY A 321 -10.70 -23.43 -15.48
CA GLY A 321 -9.48 -23.30 -16.29
C GLY A 321 -8.54 -22.23 -15.79
N GLN A 322 -7.73 -21.69 -16.69
CA GLN A 322 -6.80 -20.60 -16.43
C GLN A 322 -7.50 -19.25 -16.62
N ILE A 323 -7.11 -18.28 -15.81
CA ILE A 323 -7.50 -16.89 -16.00
C ILE A 323 -6.73 -16.36 -17.21
N GLY A 324 -7.47 -15.87 -18.20
CA GLY A 324 -6.90 -15.25 -19.40
C GLY A 324 -6.39 -13.83 -19.11
N MET A 325 -5.81 -13.21 -20.13
CA MET A 325 -5.31 -11.83 -20.04
C MET A 325 -6.44 -10.86 -19.68
N THR A 326 -7.54 -10.91 -20.40
CA THR A 326 -8.67 -9.99 -20.29
C THR A 326 -9.99 -10.67 -19.95
N SER A 327 -10.04 -12.01 -19.89
CA SER A 327 -11.28 -12.74 -19.63
C SER A 327 -11.04 -13.99 -18.78
N LEU A 328 -12.10 -14.43 -18.12
CA LEU A 328 -12.15 -15.69 -17.39
C LEU A 328 -13.53 -16.34 -17.52
N VAL A 329 -13.60 -17.62 -17.17
CA VAL A 329 -14.83 -18.42 -17.22
C VAL A 329 -15.22 -18.86 -15.81
N LEU A 330 -16.49 -18.67 -15.43
CA LEU A 330 -17.06 -19.11 -14.16
C LEU A 330 -17.98 -20.33 -14.34
N ASP A 331 -17.99 -21.24 -13.37
CA ASP A 331 -19.06 -22.23 -13.18
C ASP A 331 -20.25 -21.54 -12.47
N VAL A 332 -21.30 -21.28 -13.22
CA VAL A 332 -22.54 -20.67 -12.73
C VAL A 332 -23.71 -21.65 -12.68
N THR A 333 -23.46 -22.96 -12.79
CA THR A 333 -24.48 -24.01 -12.81
C THR A 333 -25.50 -23.88 -11.68
N ARG A 334 -25.06 -23.41 -10.50
CA ARG A 334 -25.91 -23.30 -9.31
C ARG A 334 -26.35 -21.87 -9.00
N CYS A 335 -26.01 -20.91 -9.85
CA CYS A 335 -26.18 -19.49 -9.53
C CYS A 335 -27.50 -18.89 -10.04
N ASN A 336 -28.29 -19.64 -10.80
CA ASN A 336 -29.49 -19.13 -11.50
C ASN A 336 -29.21 -17.81 -12.23
N ALA A 337 -28.10 -17.79 -12.98
CA ALA A 337 -27.52 -16.60 -13.56
C ALA A 337 -28.16 -16.28 -14.94
N ASN A 338 -28.25 -14.99 -15.27
CA ASN A 338 -28.68 -14.47 -16.56
C ASN A 338 -27.57 -13.59 -17.15
N PRO A 339 -27.54 -13.37 -18.49
CA PRO A 339 -26.66 -12.35 -19.06
C PRO A 339 -26.89 -10.98 -18.42
N GLY A 340 -25.79 -10.28 -18.08
CA GLY A 340 -25.86 -9.00 -17.39
C GLY A 340 -25.89 -9.06 -15.86
N ASP A 341 -26.17 -10.23 -15.25
CA ASP A 341 -26.06 -10.39 -13.80
C ASP A 341 -24.64 -10.08 -13.32
N ALA A 342 -24.51 -9.49 -12.13
CA ALA A 342 -23.24 -9.10 -11.54
C ALA A 342 -22.51 -10.30 -10.92
N ALA A 343 -21.25 -10.47 -11.30
CA ALA A 343 -20.29 -11.29 -10.57
C ALA A 343 -19.45 -10.41 -9.64
N LEU A 344 -19.50 -10.68 -8.35
CA LEU A 344 -18.84 -9.91 -7.30
C LEU A 344 -17.61 -10.64 -6.77
N LEU A 345 -16.51 -9.90 -6.60
CA LEU A 345 -15.28 -10.42 -6.00
C LEU A 345 -14.67 -9.39 -5.03
N GLU A 346 -14.44 -9.79 -3.77
CA GLU A 346 -13.61 -8.97 -2.87
C GLU A 346 -12.17 -8.94 -3.40
N VAL A 347 -11.65 -7.74 -3.62
CA VAL A 347 -10.31 -7.52 -4.16
C VAL A 347 -9.53 -6.52 -3.31
N ASP A 348 -8.22 -6.59 -3.42
CA ASP A 348 -7.34 -5.55 -2.92
C ASP A 348 -7.17 -4.47 -4.00
N PRO A 349 -7.61 -3.23 -3.77
CA PRO A 349 -7.55 -2.15 -4.76
C PRO A 349 -6.16 -1.92 -5.33
N ARG A 350 -5.11 -2.11 -4.53
CA ARG A 350 -3.71 -1.90 -4.93
C ARG A 350 -3.27 -2.73 -6.14
N TYR A 351 -3.94 -3.84 -6.38
CA TYR A 351 -3.61 -4.74 -7.50
C TYR A 351 -4.56 -4.62 -8.69
N ILE A 352 -5.64 -3.82 -8.58
CA ILE A 352 -6.61 -3.66 -9.66
C ILE A 352 -6.13 -2.58 -10.63
N ARG A 353 -6.23 -2.87 -11.93
CA ARG A 353 -5.80 -1.97 -13.02
C ARG A 353 -6.84 -1.94 -14.13
N GLY A 354 -6.99 -0.75 -14.74
CA GLY A 354 -7.85 -0.56 -15.92
C GLY A 354 -9.33 -0.81 -15.67
N ILE A 355 -9.79 -0.66 -14.41
CA ILE A 355 -11.18 -0.78 -14.01
C ILE A 355 -11.59 0.54 -13.34
N PRO A 356 -12.68 1.17 -13.78
CA PRO A 356 -13.16 2.40 -13.16
C PRO A 356 -13.49 2.22 -11.69
N VAL A 357 -13.06 3.18 -10.85
CA VAL A 357 -13.37 3.23 -9.42
C VAL A 357 -14.66 4.01 -9.21
N VAL A 358 -15.57 3.44 -8.43
CA VAL A 358 -16.85 4.05 -8.03
C VAL A 358 -16.87 4.13 -6.50
N LEU A 359 -17.05 5.34 -5.98
CA LEU A 359 -17.19 5.58 -4.55
C LEU A 359 -18.66 5.51 -4.15
N HIS A 360 -18.95 4.92 -3.01
CA HIS A 360 -20.28 4.82 -2.42
C HIS A 360 -20.25 5.33 -0.98
N GLU A 361 -21.32 6.00 -0.57
CA GLU A 361 -21.60 6.33 0.82
C GLU A 361 -22.30 5.17 1.54
#